data_6d1bddd964a62e9357c74856b6850560
#
_entry.id   6d1bddd964a62e9357c74856b6850560
#
_cell.length_a   1.000
_cell.length_b   1.000
_cell.length_c   1.000
_cell.angle_alpha   90.00
_cell.angle_beta   90.00
_cell.angle_gamma   90.00
#
_symmetry.space_group_name_H-M   'P 1'
#
loop_
_entity.id
_entity.type
_entity.pdbx_description
1 polymer ?
#
loop_
_entity_poly.entity_id
_entity_poly.type
_entity_poly.pdbx_seq_one_letter_code
_entity_poly.pdbx_strand_id
1 'polypeptide(L)'
;SFFKFDYNKYFFYTLNDGIGRLINHLKKDSIVYKDNKPTFYFIHHMSPHRPYITNEDCSYKYYPGKINYEGYKAAYLCNLKKIEKTIKFLNIFDPDSIVVFQSDHNWEVSRGTEARKNIFNLLKIDDNCSIDHKVNLNNSNTLRLIFSCMTGNNPKFINN
;
A
#
# COMPACT_ATOMS: atom_id res chain seq x y z
N SER A 1 -5.49 -19.77 -6.67
CA SER A 1 -6.21 -19.63 -5.39
C SER A 1 -5.21 -19.29 -4.29
N PHE A 2 -4.85 -17.99 -4.18
CA PHE A 2 -3.77 -17.52 -3.28
C PHE A 2 -4.26 -17.08 -1.89
N PHE A 3 -5.51 -17.31 -1.54
CA PHE A 3 -6.06 -16.92 -0.25
C PHE A 3 -6.51 -18.13 0.58
N LYS A 4 -5.56 -18.97 1.02
CA LYS A 4 -5.78 -19.77 2.23
C LYS A 4 -5.32 -18.95 3.43
N PHE A 5 -6.25 -18.22 4.01
CA PHE A 5 -6.04 -17.61 5.33
C PHE A 5 -6.18 -18.70 6.40
N ASP A 6 -5.07 -19.06 7.00
CA ASP A 6 -5.11 -19.80 8.28
C ASP A 6 -5.25 -18.78 9.40
N TYR A 7 -6.50 -18.54 9.80
CA TYR A 7 -6.93 -17.47 10.69
C TYR A 7 -6.35 -17.56 12.12
N ASN A 8 -5.89 -18.71 12.57
CA ASN A 8 -5.69 -18.95 14.00
C ASN A 8 -4.26 -18.77 14.50
N LYS A 9 -3.25 -18.68 13.67
CA LYS A 9 -1.85 -18.66 14.11
C LYS A 9 -1.11 -17.33 13.85
N TYR A 10 -1.66 -16.43 13.04
CA TYR A 10 -0.91 -15.29 12.49
C TYR A 10 -1.58 -13.93 12.69
N PHE A 11 -2.68 -13.85 13.46
CA PHE A 11 -3.55 -12.69 13.48
C PHE A 11 -2.85 -11.39 13.94
N PHE A 12 -1.94 -11.43 14.88
CA PHE A 12 -1.27 -10.23 15.38
C PHE A 12 0.06 -9.89 14.70
N TYR A 13 0.84 -10.88 14.34
CA TYR A 13 2.18 -10.66 13.78
C TYR A 13 2.19 -10.42 12.27
N THR A 14 1.22 -10.93 11.56
CA THR A 14 1.21 -10.95 10.10
C THR A 14 0.47 -9.80 9.46
N LEU A 15 -0.49 -9.18 10.14
CA LEU A 15 -1.24 -8.05 9.61
C LEU A 15 -0.39 -6.78 9.46
N ASN A 16 0.65 -6.64 10.28
CA ASN A 16 1.45 -5.42 10.33
C ASN A 16 2.67 -5.42 9.41
N ASP A 17 2.98 -6.51 8.73
CA ASP A 17 4.12 -6.58 7.81
C ASP A 17 3.79 -7.18 6.43
N GLY A 18 2.63 -6.85 5.90
CA GLY A 18 2.22 -7.25 4.54
C GLY A 18 3.25 -6.87 3.48
N ILE A 19 3.88 -5.70 3.63
CA ILE A 19 4.92 -5.21 2.73
C ILE A 19 6.18 -6.07 2.80
N GLY A 20 6.68 -6.38 4.00
CA GLY A 20 7.87 -7.22 4.15
C GLY A 20 7.65 -8.64 3.63
N ARG A 21 6.44 -9.18 3.79
CA ARG A 21 6.06 -10.48 3.22
C ARG A 21 6.00 -10.47 1.70
N LEU A 22 5.49 -9.41 1.10
CA LEU A 22 5.52 -9.25 -0.36
C LEU A 22 6.96 -9.33 -0.86
N ILE A 23 7.87 -8.55 -0.29
CA ILE A 23 9.28 -8.54 -0.71
C ILE A 23 9.91 -9.93 -0.55
N ASN A 24 9.63 -10.61 0.55
CA ASN A 24 10.16 -11.96 0.77
C ASN A 24 9.57 -12.99 -0.21
N HIS A 25 8.30 -12.85 -0.56
CA HIS A 25 7.65 -13.68 -1.57
C HIS A 25 8.27 -13.43 -2.95
N LEU A 26 8.37 -12.18 -3.38
CA LEU A 26 8.98 -11.81 -4.66
C LEU A 26 10.43 -12.28 -4.76
N LYS A 27 11.22 -12.18 -3.70
CA LYS A 27 12.59 -12.71 -3.67
C LYS A 27 12.66 -14.23 -3.85
N LYS A 28 11.71 -14.97 -3.32
CA LYS A 28 11.62 -16.42 -3.50
C LYS A 28 11.14 -16.78 -4.90
N ASP A 29 10.16 -16.07 -5.39
CA ASP A 29 9.54 -16.32 -6.69
C ASP A 29 10.38 -15.82 -7.87
N SER A 30 11.39 -14.96 -7.64
CA SER A 30 12.34 -14.56 -8.68
C SER A 30 13.03 -15.76 -9.36
N ILE A 31 13.02 -16.92 -8.68
CA ILE A 31 13.48 -18.20 -9.24
C ILE A 31 12.41 -18.85 -10.12
N VAL A 32 11.15 -18.45 -10.02
CA VAL A 32 9.97 -19.15 -10.62
C VAL A 32 9.30 -18.35 -11.74
N TYR A 33 9.57 -17.04 -11.88
CA TYR A 33 8.98 -16.19 -12.95
C TYR A 33 9.50 -16.56 -14.35
N LYS A 34 9.39 -17.84 -14.72
CA LYS A 34 9.67 -18.30 -16.07
C LYS A 34 8.48 -18.17 -17.04
N ASP A 35 7.31 -17.85 -16.52
CA ASP A 35 6.06 -17.91 -17.30
C ASP A 35 5.57 -16.55 -17.74
N ASN A 36 6.27 -15.56 -18.08
CA ASN A 36 5.87 -14.27 -18.72
C ASN A 36 4.37 -13.88 -18.62
N LYS A 37 3.70 -14.30 -17.54
CA LYS A 37 2.28 -14.00 -17.30
C LYS A 37 2.13 -12.81 -16.39
N PRO A 38 1.28 -11.84 -16.77
CA PRO A 38 0.99 -10.72 -15.87
C PRO A 38 0.40 -11.24 -14.55
N THR A 39 0.96 -10.79 -13.45
CA THR A 39 0.52 -11.19 -12.11
C THR A 39 0.02 -9.97 -11.35
N PHE A 40 -1.11 -10.11 -10.68
CA PHE A 40 -1.68 -9.07 -9.82
C PHE A 40 -1.51 -9.45 -8.35
N TYR A 41 -0.88 -8.56 -7.57
CA TYR A 41 -0.74 -8.70 -6.12
C TYR A 41 -1.62 -7.69 -5.42
N PHE A 42 -2.52 -8.16 -4.55
CA PHE A 42 -3.25 -7.31 -3.63
C PHE A 42 -2.72 -7.53 -2.22
N ILE A 43 -2.20 -6.47 -1.61
CA ILE A 43 -1.59 -6.50 -0.28
C ILE A 43 -2.37 -5.60 0.66
N HIS A 44 -3.01 -6.21 1.65
CA HIS A 44 -3.64 -5.48 2.73
C HIS A 44 -2.65 -5.31 3.89
N HIS A 45 -2.28 -4.06 4.19
CA HIS A 45 -1.35 -3.69 5.25
C HIS A 45 -2.07 -2.83 6.29
N MET A 46 -2.25 -3.38 7.50
CA MET A 46 -3.08 -2.74 8.53
C MET A 46 -2.43 -1.54 9.22
N SER A 47 -1.09 -1.44 9.22
CA SER A 47 -0.42 -0.29 9.81
C SER A 47 -0.63 0.97 8.94
N PRO A 48 -0.92 2.15 9.49
CA PRO A 48 -0.86 2.54 10.90
C PRO A 48 -2.19 2.42 11.66
N HIS A 49 -2.99 1.37 11.46
CA HIS A 49 -4.17 1.14 12.27
C HIS A 49 -3.80 0.79 13.71
N ARG A 50 -4.70 1.11 14.65
CA ARG A 50 -4.55 0.72 16.07
C ARG A 50 -4.49 -0.80 16.29
N PRO A 51 -3.74 -1.28 17.29
CA PRO A 51 -2.82 -0.56 18.16
C PRO A 51 -1.53 -0.15 17.45
N TYR A 52 -0.98 1.03 17.81
CA TYR A 52 0.26 1.55 17.20
C TYR A 52 1.48 0.84 17.81
N ILE A 53 1.92 -0.23 17.19
CA ILE A 53 2.90 -1.18 17.72
C ILE A 53 4.33 -0.95 17.20
N THR A 54 4.54 0.06 16.39
CA THR A 54 5.85 0.39 15.84
C THR A 54 6.30 1.79 16.24
N ASN A 55 7.59 1.94 16.46
CA ASN A 55 8.29 3.20 16.53
C ASN A 55 8.58 3.73 15.12
N GLU A 56 9.06 4.95 15.02
CA GLU A 56 9.43 5.58 13.75
C GLU A 56 10.57 4.85 13.04
N ASP A 57 11.49 4.24 13.77
CA ASP A 57 12.58 3.41 13.25
C ASP A 57 12.13 1.99 12.85
N CYS A 58 10.83 1.71 12.95
CA CYS A 58 10.20 0.41 12.74
C CYS A 58 10.52 -0.65 13.80
N SER A 59 11.18 -0.31 14.88
CA SER A 59 11.30 -1.20 16.02
C SER A 59 9.93 -1.46 16.67
N TYR A 60 9.79 -2.63 17.28
CA TYR A 60 8.54 -3.06 17.89
C TYR A 60 8.34 -2.40 19.26
N LYS A 61 7.12 -1.95 19.54
CA LYS A 61 6.70 -1.54 20.88
C LYS A 61 6.14 -2.74 21.62
N TYR A 62 6.79 -3.14 22.72
CA TYR A 62 6.35 -4.27 23.52
C TYR A 62 4.97 -4.03 24.17
N TYR A 63 4.69 -2.76 24.50
CA TYR A 63 3.38 -2.33 24.96
C TYR A 63 2.89 -1.20 24.03
N PRO A 64 1.76 -1.41 23.34
CA PRO A 64 1.16 -0.34 22.56
C PRO A 64 0.84 0.81 23.49
N GLY A 65 1.42 1.97 23.20
CA GLY A 65 1.19 3.20 23.97
C GLY A 65 -0.25 3.67 23.87
N LYS A 66 -0.56 4.78 24.52
CA LYS A 66 -1.87 5.43 24.40
C LYS A 66 -2.22 5.64 22.93
N ILE A 67 -3.50 5.48 22.61
CA ILE A 67 -4.05 5.79 21.30
C ILE A 67 -4.06 7.30 21.13
N ASN A 68 -2.99 7.82 20.55
CA ASN A 68 -2.78 9.24 20.34
C ASN A 68 -2.11 9.51 18.99
N TYR A 69 -2.04 10.78 18.63
CA TYR A 69 -1.43 11.23 17.39
C TYR A 69 0.04 10.83 17.26
N GLU A 70 0.81 10.89 18.34
CA GLU A 70 2.24 10.55 18.31
C GLU A 70 2.48 9.06 17.99
N GLY A 71 1.64 8.19 18.54
CA GLY A 71 1.66 6.77 18.21
C GLY A 71 1.33 6.51 16.72
N TYR A 72 0.30 7.19 16.22
CA TYR A 72 -0.05 7.15 14.80
C TYR A 72 1.08 7.64 13.92
N LYS A 73 1.63 8.83 14.23
CA LYS A 73 2.73 9.45 13.48
C LYS A 73 3.95 8.55 13.41
N ALA A 74 4.35 7.94 14.52
CA ALA A 74 5.49 7.02 14.55
C ALA A 74 5.25 5.80 13.62
N ALA A 75 4.09 5.18 13.71
CA ALA A 75 3.73 4.05 12.84
C ALA A 75 3.63 4.47 11.36
N TYR A 76 3.10 5.66 11.08
CA TYR A 76 3.02 6.22 9.73
C TYR A 76 4.42 6.45 9.14
N LEU A 77 5.34 7.06 9.88
CA LEU A 77 6.72 7.30 9.44
C LEU A 77 7.48 5.98 9.20
N CYS A 78 7.25 4.97 10.03
CA CYS A 78 7.77 3.62 9.76
C CYS A 78 7.24 3.07 8.43
N ASN A 79 5.95 3.24 8.14
CA ASN A 79 5.37 2.76 6.88
C ASN A 79 5.95 3.49 5.67
N LEU A 80 6.19 4.80 5.75
CA LEU A 80 6.85 5.52 4.66
C LEU A 80 8.25 4.96 4.37
N LYS A 81 9.02 4.63 5.40
CA LYS A 81 10.33 3.97 5.24
C LYS A 81 10.21 2.58 4.58
N LYS A 82 9.17 1.81 4.93
CA LYS A 82 8.90 0.52 4.30
C LYS A 82 8.50 0.67 2.83
N ILE A 83 7.64 1.63 2.51
CA ILE A 83 7.23 1.96 1.15
C ILE A 83 8.44 2.36 0.30
N GLU A 84 9.29 3.26 0.80
CA GLU A 84 10.51 3.67 0.11
C GLU A 84 11.42 2.48 -0.22
N LYS A 85 11.66 1.60 0.76
CA LYS A 85 12.46 0.38 0.56
C LYS A 85 11.83 -0.55 -0.48
N THR A 86 10.51 -0.64 -0.49
CA THR A 86 9.77 -1.47 -1.45
C THR A 86 9.90 -0.93 -2.86
N ILE A 87 9.75 0.38 -3.04
CA ILE A 87 9.92 1.02 -4.36
C ILE A 87 11.35 0.82 -4.87
N LYS A 88 12.36 1.05 -4.03
CA LYS A 88 13.76 0.81 -4.40
C LYS A 88 13.99 -0.64 -4.81
N PHE A 89 13.41 -1.60 -4.10
CA PHE A 89 13.49 -3.00 -4.45
C PHE A 89 12.80 -3.31 -5.78
N LEU A 90 11.57 -2.83 -5.98
CA LEU A 90 10.79 -3.09 -7.20
C LEU A 90 11.41 -2.41 -8.43
N ASN A 91 12.02 -1.24 -8.29
CA ASN A 91 12.72 -0.58 -9.40
C ASN A 91 13.90 -1.40 -9.94
N ILE A 92 14.48 -2.27 -9.11
CA ILE A 92 15.57 -3.17 -9.52
C ILE A 92 15.01 -4.52 -9.98
N PHE A 93 14.04 -5.04 -9.24
CA PHE A 93 13.52 -6.39 -9.42
C PHE A 93 12.53 -6.50 -10.59
N ASP A 94 11.63 -5.52 -10.71
CA ASP A 94 10.59 -5.45 -11.72
C ASP A 94 10.34 -3.97 -12.08
N PRO A 95 11.23 -3.36 -12.90
CA PRO A 95 11.17 -1.94 -13.22
C PRO A 95 9.87 -1.54 -13.93
N ASP A 96 9.27 -2.46 -14.68
CA ASP A 96 8.06 -2.21 -15.48
C ASP A 96 6.77 -2.43 -14.67
N SER A 97 6.89 -2.83 -13.40
CA SER A 97 5.72 -3.05 -12.56
C SER A 97 4.95 -1.77 -12.28
N ILE A 98 3.63 -1.84 -12.37
CA ILE A 98 2.72 -0.81 -11.85
C ILE A 98 2.54 -1.03 -10.35
N VAL A 99 2.80 0.01 -9.55
CA VAL A 99 2.72 -0.08 -8.09
C VAL A 99 1.80 0.99 -7.54
N VAL A 100 0.91 0.58 -6.65
CA VAL A 100 -0.01 1.47 -5.94
C VAL A 100 0.13 1.27 -4.45
N PHE A 101 0.41 2.34 -3.73
CA PHE A 101 0.25 2.40 -2.29
C PHE A 101 -0.87 3.38 -1.98
N GLN A 102 -1.94 2.89 -1.39
CA GLN A 102 -3.12 3.69 -1.12
C GLN A 102 -3.69 3.36 0.26
N SER A 103 -4.04 4.41 1.02
CA SER A 103 -4.83 4.24 2.24
C SER A 103 -6.32 4.33 1.94
N ASP A 104 -7.13 3.69 2.75
CA ASP A 104 -8.59 3.77 2.69
C ASP A 104 -9.13 5.09 3.27
N HIS A 105 -8.46 5.65 4.27
CA HIS A 105 -8.79 6.93 4.90
C HIS A 105 -7.57 7.53 5.61
N ASN A 106 -7.71 8.76 6.07
CA ASN A 106 -6.75 9.44 6.93
C ASN A 106 -6.94 9.04 8.41
N TRP A 107 -6.17 9.65 9.31
CA TRP A 107 -6.18 9.36 10.74
C TRP A 107 -7.58 9.34 11.34
N GLU A 108 -7.83 8.37 12.21
CA GLU A 108 -9.16 7.99 12.69
C GLU A 108 -9.88 9.07 13.51
N VAL A 109 -9.13 9.94 14.21
CA VAL A 109 -9.71 11.04 15.00
C VAL A 109 -10.35 12.11 14.11
N SER A 110 -10.02 12.14 12.84
CA SER A 110 -10.65 13.04 11.87
C SER A 110 -12.02 12.56 11.36
N ARG A 111 -12.68 11.63 12.08
CA ARG A 111 -14.02 11.12 11.72
C ARG A 111 -15.01 12.26 11.50
N GLY A 112 -15.71 12.21 10.36
CA GLY A 112 -16.70 13.21 10.00
C GLY A 112 -16.15 14.52 9.45
N THR A 113 -14.83 14.65 9.29
CA THR A 113 -14.20 15.83 8.69
C THR A 113 -13.79 15.57 7.23
N GLU A 114 -13.71 16.63 6.42
CA GLU A 114 -13.15 16.55 5.06
C GLU A 114 -11.70 16.03 5.08
N ALA A 115 -10.95 16.31 6.14
CA ALA A 115 -9.58 15.81 6.31
C ALA A 115 -9.48 14.28 6.23
N ARG A 116 -10.54 13.55 6.61
CA ARG A 116 -10.57 12.08 6.51
C ARG A 116 -10.56 11.59 5.06
N LYS A 117 -11.08 12.38 4.14
CA LYS A 117 -11.10 12.07 2.70
C LYS A 117 -9.73 12.21 2.05
N ASN A 118 -8.80 12.95 2.68
CA ASN A 118 -7.43 13.09 2.18
C ASN A 118 -6.66 11.79 2.45
N ILE A 119 -6.60 10.93 1.47
CA ILE A 119 -5.90 9.65 1.54
C ILE A 119 -4.44 9.79 1.15
N PHE A 120 -3.60 8.90 1.69
CA PHE A 120 -2.29 8.68 1.12
C PHE A 120 -2.46 7.94 -0.21
N ASN A 121 -1.82 8.45 -1.26
CA ASN A 121 -1.84 7.83 -2.57
C ASN A 121 -0.51 8.04 -3.27
N LEU A 122 0.16 6.95 -3.61
CA LEU A 122 1.45 6.94 -4.30
C LEU A 122 1.40 5.92 -5.43
N LEU A 123 1.70 6.38 -6.63
CA LEU A 123 1.63 5.58 -7.85
C LEU A 123 3.03 5.51 -8.49
N LYS A 124 3.42 4.32 -8.91
CA LYS A 124 4.45 4.08 -9.92
C LYS A 124 3.76 3.50 -11.13
N ILE A 125 3.77 4.21 -12.22
CA ILE A 125 3.12 3.84 -13.49
C ILE A 125 4.07 4.15 -14.63
N ASP A 126 3.78 3.60 -15.81
CA ASP A 126 4.52 3.86 -17.04
C ASP A 126 4.45 5.34 -17.43
N ASP A 127 5.56 5.91 -17.91
CA ASP A 127 5.66 7.30 -18.38
C ASP A 127 4.71 7.60 -19.55
N ASN A 128 4.31 6.57 -20.31
CA ASN A 128 3.30 6.70 -21.36
C ASN A 128 1.87 6.91 -20.81
N CYS A 129 1.66 6.70 -19.53
CA CYS A 129 0.39 6.96 -18.88
C CYS A 129 0.33 8.44 -18.43
N SER A 130 -0.11 9.32 -19.32
CA SER A 130 -0.29 10.73 -18.97
C SER A 130 -1.41 10.89 -17.94
N ILE A 131 -1.04 11.28 -16.72
CA ILE A 131 -2.00 11.65 -15.68
C ILE A 131 -2.27 13.14 -15.82
N ASP A 132 -3.53 13.52 -16.00
CA ASP A 132 -3.93 14.90 -15.73
C ASP A 132 -3.82 15.16 -14.22
N HIS A 133 -2.82 15.94 -13.81
CA HIS A 133 -2.55 16.28 -12.41
C HIS A 133 -3.73 17.00 -11.71
N LYS A 134 -4.77 17.39 -12.44
CA LYS A 134 -5.99 17.97 -11.89
C LYS A 134 -6.99 16.93 -11.39
N VAL A 135 -6.77 15.67 -11.68
CA VAL A 135 -7.69 14.60 -11.25
C VAL A 135 -7.52 14.32 -9.77
N ASN A 136 -8.58 14.47 -9.00
CA ASN A 136 -8.61 14.01 -7.62
C ASN A 136 -8.64 12.47 -7.59
N LEU A 137 -7.50 11.87 -7.33
CA LEU A 137 -7.36 10.42 -7.22
C LEU A 137 -7.82 9.96 -5.83
N ASN A 138 -9.11 9.73 -5.69
CA ASN A 138 -9.68 9.01 -4.55
C ASN A 138 -9.52 7.48 -4.72
N ASN A 139 -9.96 6.72 -3.74
CA ASN A 139 -9.84 5.26 -3.74
C ASN A 139 -10.41 4.58 -4.99
N SER A 140 -11.52 5.09 -5.51
CA SER A 140 -12.18 4.52 -6.69
C SER A 140 -11.52 4.94 -8.00
N ASN A 141 -11.04 6.18 -8.08
CA ASN A 141 -10.49 6.75 -9.30
C ASN A 141 -9.06 6.28 -9.57
N THR A 142 -8.29 5.93 -8.55
CA THR A 142 -6.94 5.38 -8.70
C THR A 142 -6.93 4.12 -9.56
N LEU A 143 -7.77 3.13 -9.24
CA LEU A 143 -7.85 1.90 -10.04
C LEU A 143 -8.39 2.14 -11.44
N ARG A 144 -9.35 3.08 -11.62
CA ARG A 144 -9.87 3.45 -12.94
C ARG A 144 -8.77 4.04 -13.82
N LEU A 145 -7.93 4.90 -13.26
CA LEU A 145 -6.78 5.43 -13.97
C LEU A 145 -5.84 4.31 -14.40
N ILE A 146 -5.46 3.41 -13.49
CA ILE A 146 -4.54 2.32 -13.79
C ILE A 146 -5.07 1.43 -14.91
N PHE A 147 -6.34 1.00 -14.83
CA PHE A 147 -6.93 0.18 -15.87
C PHE A 147 -7.02 0.91 -17.21
N SER A 148 -7.26 2.22 -17.20
CA SER A 148 -7.25 3.00 -18.45
C SER A 148 -5.86 3.05 -19.07
N CYS A 149 -4.81 3.23 -18.26
CA CYS A 149 -3.43 3.18 -18.72
C CYS A 149 -3.08 1.82 -19.34
N MET A 150 -3.43 0.73 -18.66
CA MET A 150 -3.14 -0.63 -19.13
C MET A 150 -3.88 -1.01 -20.42
N THR A 151 -5.04 -0.41 -20.66
CA THR A 151 -5.90 -0.74 -21.83
C THR A 151 -5.84 0.29 -22.94
N GLY A 152 -5.14 1.42 -22.73
CA GLY A 152 -5.12 2.54 -23.68
C GLY A 152 -6.45 3.29 -23.81
N ASN A 153 -7.39 3.07 -22.88
CA ASN A 153 -8.69 3.72 -22.88
C ASN A 153 -8.69 4.98 -22.01
N ASN A 154 -9.57 5.94 -22.32
CA ASN A 154 -9.75 7.11 -21.47
C ASN A 154 -10.40 6.72 -20.13
N PRO A 155 -9.89 7.22 -18.98
CA PRO A 155 -10.46 6.90 -17.69
C PRO A 155 -11.84 7.54 -17.51
N LYS A 156 -12.79 6.76 -17.01
CA LYS A 156 -14.11 7.25 -16.60
C LYS A 156 -14.11 7.45 -15.09
N PHE A 157 -13.83 8.67 -14.65
CA PHE A 157 -13.79 9.03 -13.24
C PHE A 157 -15.18 9.17 -12.64
N ILE A 158 -15.29 8.87 -11.33
CA ILE A 158 -16.49 9.11 -10.54
C ILE A 158 -16.30 10.44 -9.81
N ASN A 159 -17.29 11.30 -9.92
CA ASN A 159 -17.38 12.50 -9.08
C ASN A 159 -17.91 12.08 -7.72
N ASN A 160 -17.18 12.40 -6.66
CA ASN A 160 -17.61 12.21 -5.26
C ASN A 160 -18.08 13.52 -4.67
#